data_88b56b1801805907e52a96f13a493417
#
_entry.id   88b56b1801805907e52a96f13a493417
#
_cell.length_a   1.000
_cell.length_b   1.000
_cell.length_c   1.000
_cell.angle_alpha   90.00
_cell.angle_beta   90.00
_cell.angle_gamma   90.00
#
_symmetry.space_group_name_H-M   'P 1'
#
loop_
_entity.id
_entity.type
_entity.pdbx_description
1 polymer ?
#
loop_
_entity_poly.entity_id
_entity_poly.type
_entity_poly.pdbx_seq_one_letter_code
_entity_poly.pdbx_strand_id
1 'polypeptide(L)'
;MRRPNKRTSKWIWLCLGALFFVVGFIGYEQEEYRSLLSTDDNPHSTNQAVFEPVLPNNPVRLPADFTSRPEFEQEWWKLYAWLEDEQGNKFSVQWNFLRLAQDERNTVGWQTPQLYFSSIVINGKKAALRDQKIARGGIGQAGISDQPFRMWIDNWAWRALGMGPLPGNLHLSADHFALNLQLRALGPYVLSGDQGYQVRQDVLSLASYQYLQPYIAVHGALVLAPDQPALRVSGRAWLSKEWGSELVANEQTGTDRFVIPLDDDRWLTVNRFRHSGAPDYFYGMLLNRNGKNIALSNEDIQLEALSTSLLSNGKRVPLRWRLAIPKYQINVSVEPLDRDAWQAFLIPYWEGRIKILGSHNQTGFMQLSGY
;
A
#
# COMPACT_ATOMS: atom_id res chain seq x y z
N MET A 1 34.98 21.38 51.75
CA MET A 1 33.60 21.45 51.24
C MET A 1 33.57 22.31 49.97
N ARG A 2 33.49 21.72 48.78
CA ARG A 2 33.39 22.45 47.50
C ARG A 2 31.89 22.62 47.12
N ARG A 3 31.45 23.87 46.95
CA ARG A 3 30.07 24.19 46.49
C ARG A 3 29.89 23.81 45.01
N PRO A 4 28.78 23.21 44.60
CA PRO A 4 28.53 22.87 43.21
C PRO A 4 28.25 24.15 42.40
N ASN A 5 28.74 24.13 41.14
CA ASN A 5 28.75 25.23 40.19
C ASN A 5 27.33 25.45 39.61
N LYS A 6 26.70 26.59 39.90
CA LYS A 6 25.33 26.95 39.49
C LYS A 6 25.12 27.11 37.97
N ARG A 7 26.15 27.01 37.15
CA ARG A 7 26.08 27.19 35.71
C ARG A 7 25.63 25.92 34.94
N THR A 8 25.93 24.72 35.48
CA THR A 8 25.53 23.45 34.82
C THR A 8 24.05 23.14 34.98
N SER A 9 23.38 23.65 36.00
CA SER A 9 21.94 23.42 36.24
C SER A 9 21.04 24.07 35.21
N LYS A 10 21.38 25.27 34.69
CA LYS A 10 20.55 25.98 33.72
C LYS A 10 20.52 25.29 32.35
N TRP A 11 21.61 24.70 31.91
CA TRP A 11 21.70 23.97 30.65
C TRP A 11 20.89 22.66 30.67
N ILE A 12 20.86 21.98 31.80
CA ILE A 12 20.08 20.74 31.99
C ILE A 12 18.57 21.06 31.88
N TRP A 13 18.10 22.15 32.48
CA TRP A 13 16.71 22.57 32.40
C TRP A 13 16.29 23.06 30.99
N LEU A 14 17.21 23.69 30.25
CA LEU A 14 16.98 24.07 28.86
C LEU A 14 16.92 22.85 27.92
N CYS A 15 17.77 21.84 28.14
CA CYS A 15 17.71 20.59 27.36
C CYS A 15 16.47 19.78 27.70
N LEU A 16 16.04 19.70 28.96
CA LEU A 16 14.79 19.06 29.36
C LEU A 16 13.56 19.78 28.80
N GLY A 17 13.55 21.12 28.82
CA GLY A 17 12.48 21.91 28.21
C GLY A 17 12.38 21.71 26.69
N ALA A 18 13.52 21.67 25.98
CA ALA A 18 13.56 21.38 24.54
C ALA A 18 13.09 19.95 24.24
N LEU A 19 13.45 18.97 25.09
CA LEU A 19 13.00 17.58 24.93
C LEU A 19 11.48 17.46 25.14
N PHE A 20 10.91 18.14 26.12
CA PHE A 20 9.46 18.20 26.34
C PHE A 20 8.73 18.91 25.20
N PHE A 21 9.33 19.94 24.58
CA PHE A 21 8.74 20.62 23.43
C PHE A 21 8.75 19.74 22.19
N VAL A 22 9.82 18.99 21.94
CA VAL A 22 9.92 18.04 20.81
C VAL A 22 8.99 16.85 21.00
N VAL A 23 8.90 16.29 22.20
CA VAL A 23 7.97 15.19 22.49
C VAL A 23 6.51 15.67 22.44
N GLY A 24 6.24 16.89 22.94
CA GLY A 24 4.90 17.51 22.85
C GLY A 24 4.51 17.83 21.40
N PHE A 25 5.44 18.29 20.57
CA PHE A 25 5.20 18.58 19.17
C PHE A 25 4.94 17.31 18.34
N ILE A 26 5.74 16.25 18.58
CA ILE A 26 5.52 14.94 17.93
C ILE A 26 4.21 14.32 18.39
N GLY A 27 3.84 14.44 19.67
CA GLY A 27 2.56 13.99 20.19
C GLY A 27 1.37 14.78 19.61
N TYR A 28 1.52 16.09 19.46
CA TYR A 28 0.50 16.96 18.89
C TYR A 28 0.26 16.65 17.40
N GLU A 29 1.30 16.47 16.60
CA GLU A 29 1.16 16.05 15.20
C GLU A 29 0.49 14.68 15.07
N GLN A 30 0.82 13.72 15.96
CA GLN A 30 0.15 12.41 15.94
C GLN A 30 -1.34 12.48 16.35
N GLU A 31 -1.71 13.35 17.27
CA GLU A 31 -3.12 13.56 17.64
C GLU A 31 -3.88 14.30 16.54
N GLU A 32 -3.28 15.29 15.87
CA GLU A 32 -3.89 15.98 14.75
C GLU A 32 -4.12 15.03 13.56
N TYR A 33 -3.17 14.14 13.26
CA TYR A 33 -3.36 13.10 12.25
C TYR A 33 -4.39 12.03 12.65
N ARG A 34 -4.46 11.68 13.94
CA ARG A 34 -5.51 10.80 14.47
C ARG A 34 -6.89 11.45 14.37
N SER A 35 -7.02 12.73 14.64
CA SER A 35 -8.29 13.45 14.52
C SER A 35 -8.76 13.60 13.07
N LEU A 36 -7.85 13.59 12.10
CA LEU A 36 -8.19 13.55 10.67
C LEU A 36 -8.71 12.19 10.20
N LEU A 37 -8.38 11.12 10.95
CA LEU A 37 -8.79 9.74 10.65
C LEU A 37 -9.89 9.24 11.59
N SER A 38 -10.12 9.88 12.73
CA SER A 38 -11.22 9.57 13.61
C SER A 38 -12.46 10.31 13.12
N THR A 39 -13.45 9.59 12.65
CA THR A 39 -14.83 10.05 12.72
C THR A 39 -15.11 10.39 14.20
N ASP A 40 -15.51 11.63 14.45
CA ASP A 40 -15.83 12.15 15.78
C ASP A 40 -16.65 11.12 16.60
N ASP A 41 -16.10 10.65 17.71
CA ASP A 41 -16.82 9.94 18.76
C ASP A 41 -17.80 10.88 19.50
N ASN A 42 -18.56 11.65 18.74
CA ASN A 42 -19.61 12.48 19.29
C ASN A 42 -20.92 11.67 19.29
N PRO A 43 -21.38 11.13 20.44
CA PRO A 43 -22.55 10.28 20.51
C PRO A 43 -23.88 10.99 20.14
N HIS A 44 -23.82 12.22 19.66
CA HIS A 44 -24.95 13.03 19.22
C HIS A 44 -24.94 13.43 17.74
N SER A 45 -23.95 13.01 16.94
CA SER A 45 -24.03 13.19 15.49
C SER A 45 -24.83 12.04 14.87
N THR A 46 -26.12 12.24 14.69
CA THR A 46 -27.05 11.31 14.03
C THR A 46 -26.84 11.19 12.51
N ASN A 47 -25.75 11.66 11.96
CA ASN A 47 -25.36 11.53 10.55
C ASN A 47 -24.12 10.65 10.44
N GLN A 48 -24.28 9.33 10.60
CA GLN A 48 -23.28 8.40 10.07
C GLN A 48 -23.26 8.58 8.55
N ALA A 49 -22.06 8.80 8.00
CA ALA A 49 -21.85 8.82 6.55
C ALA A 49 -22.36 7.51 5.95
N VAL A 50 -23.25 7.59 4.96
CA VAL A 50 -23.86 6.42 4.32
C VAL A 50 -23.18 6.17 3.00
N PHE A 51 -22.10 5.41 3.01
CA PHE A 51 -21.43 4.95 1.82
C PHE A 51 -22.14 3.75 1.19
N GLU A 52 -21.93 3.55 -0.11
CA GLU A 52 -22.44 2.37 -0.81
C GLU A 52 -21.84 1.09 -0.21
N PRO A 53 -22.67 0.08 0.10
CA PRO A 53 -22.16 -1.19 0.57
C PRO A 53 -21.54 -2.00 -0.58
N VAL A 54 -20.56 -2.84 -0.23
CA VAL A 54 -19.99 -3.82 -1.17
C VAL A 54 -20.89 -5.04 -1.25
N LEU A 55 -21.52 -5.26 -2.42
CA LEU A 55 -22.54 -6.29 -2.61
C LEU A 55 -22.05 -7.40 -3.57
N PRO A 56 -22.31 -8.68 -3.28
CA PRO A 56 -21.85 -9.80 -4.10
C PRO A 56 -22.47 -9.82 -5.52
N ASN A 57 -23.66 -9.23 -5.70
CA ASN A 57 -24.37 -9.21 -6.97
C ASN A 57 -24.00 -8.02 -7.87
N ASN A 58 -23.00 -7.24 -7.52
CA ASN A 58 -22.55 -6.10 -8.30
C ASN A 58 -21.11 -6.35 -8.80
N PRO A 59 -20.94 -7.04 -9.94
CA PRO A 59 -19.62 -7.40 -10.45
C PRO A 59 -18.83 -6.17 -10.90
N VAL A 60 -17.51 -6.24 -10.79
CA VAL A 60 -16.61 -5.25 -11.36
C VAL A 60 -16.71 -5.25 -12.88
N ARG A 61 -16.92 -4.07 -13.46
CA ARG A 61 -17.11 -3.87 -14.91
C ARG A 61 -16.01 -3.00 -15.49
N LEU A 62 -15.07 -3.62 -16.18
CA LEU A 62 -14.03 -2.89 -16.90
C LEU A 62 -14.51 -2.57 -18.33
N PRO A 63 -14.32 -1.34 -18.84
CA PRO A 63 -13.45 -0.27 -18.32
C PRO A 63 -14.11 0.70 -17.31
N ALA A 64 -15.43 0.59 -17.04
CA ALA A 64 -16.13 1.57 -16.20
C ALA A 64 -15.50 1.74 -14.80
N ASP A 65 -15.05 0.66 -14.17
CA ASP A 65 -14.47 0.67 -12.81
C ASP A 65 -12.97 0.99 -12.77
N PHE A 66 -12.37 1.39 -13.90
CA PHE A 66 -11.03 1.98 -13.85
C PHE A 66 -11.04 3.34 -13.15
N THR A 67 -12.15 4.06 -13.24
CA THR A 67 -12.31 5.42 -12.72
C THR A 67 -12.45 5.47 -11.19
N SER A 68 -12.53 6.68 -10.62
CA SER A 68 -12.85 6.87 -9.22
C SER A 68 -14.28 6.41 -8.91
N ARG A 69 -14.47 5.85 -7.73
CA ARG A 69 -15.75 5.38 -7.20
C ARG A 69 -16.09 6.16 -5.90
N PRO A 70 -16.43 7.47 -6.02
CA PRO A 70 -16.62 8.35 -4.87
C PRO A 70 -17.76 7.96 -3.95
N GLU A 71 -18.68 7.11 -4.40
CA GLU A 71 -19.77 6.52 -3.63
C GLU A 71 -19.28 5.54 -2.54
N PHE A 72 -18.04 5.05 -2.66
CA PHE A 72 -17.40 4.21 -1.63
C PHE A 72 -16.46 5.04 -0.75
N GLU A 73 -16.27 4.61 0.49
CA GLU A 73 -15.43 5.28 1.48
C GLU A 73 -13.97 5.37 1.03
N GLN A 74 -13.41 4.29 0.47
CA GLN A 74 -11.97 4.23 0.17
C GLN A 74 -11.68 3.52 -1.15
N GLU A 75 -10.56 3.94 -1.76
CA GLU A 75 -9.98 3.32 -2.94
C GLU A 75 -8.46 3.31 -2.82
N TRP A 76 -7.87 2.14 -3.07
CA TRP A 76 -6.42 1.93 -3.02
C TRP A 76 -5.88 1.46 -4.35
N TRP A 77 -4.90 2.17 -4.89
CA TRP A 77 -4.05 1.69 -5.97
C TRP A 77 -2.69 1.35 -5.41
N LYS A 78 -2.14 0.19 -5.80
CA LYS A 78 -0.80 -0.27 -5.43
C LYS A 78 -0.04 -0.72 -6.66
N LEU A 79 1.19 -0.25 -6.79
CA LEU A 79 2.14 -0.69 -7.79
C LEU A 79 3.36 -1.29 -7.11
N TYR A 80 3.71 -2.51 -7.50
CA TYR A 80 4.99 -3.12 -7.20
C TYR A 80 5.76 -3.30 -8.50
N ALA A 81 6.98 -2.78 -8.58
CA ALA A 81 7.85 -2.94 -9.75
C ALA A 81 9.18 -3.55 -9.36
N TRP A 82 9.63 -4.50 -10.17
CA TRP A 82 10.94 -5.12 -10.16
C TRP A 82 11.71 -4.60 -11.37
N LEU A 83 12.74 -3.83 -11.12
CA LEU A 83 13.48 -3.09 -12.13
C LEU A 83 14.96 -3.48 -12.13
N GLU A 84 15.58 -3.34 -13.29
CA GLU A 84 17.03 -3.54 -13.49
C GLU A 84 17.55 -2.44 -14.39
N ASP A 85 18.76 -1.92 -14.07
CA ASP A 85 19.47 -0.98 -14.94
C ASP A 85 20.34 -1.70 -15.98
N GLU A 86 20.96 -0.94 -16.87
CA GLU A 86 21.84 -1.46 -17.93
C GLU A 86 23.08 -2.19 -17.40
N GLN A 87 23.43 -2.01 -16.13
CA GLN A 87 24.54 -2.68 -15.44
C GLN A 87 24.12 -3.92 -14.65
N GLY A 88 22.85 -4.32 -14.72
CA GLY A 88 22.30 -5.46 -13.97
C GLY A 88 22.04 -5.17 -12.49
N ASN A 89 22.03 -3.91 -12.07
CA ASN A 89 21.66 -3.55 -10.71
C ASN A 89 20.15 -3.60 -10.54
N LYS A 90 19.71 -4.28 -9.47
CA LYS A 90 18.29 -4.50 -9.19
C LYS A 90 17.72 -3.41 -8.29
N PHE A 91 16.57 -2.91 -8.69
CA PHE A 91 15.77 -1.95 -7.94
C PHE A 91 14.35 -2.47 -7.75
N SER A 92 13.65 -1.92 -6.79
CA SER A 92 12.21 -2.10 -6.69
C SER A 92 11.53 -0.78 -6.35
N VAL A 93 10.33 -0.61 -6.88
CA VAL A 93 9.47 0.52 -6.60
C VAL A 93 8.18 0.00 -6.00
N GLN A 94 7.78 0.59 -4.87
CA GLN A 94 6.50 0.39 -4.21
C GLN A 94 5.79 1.73 -4.20
N TRP A 95 4.67 1.84 -4.89
CA TRP A 95 3.87 3.06 -4.93
C TRP A 95 2.45 2.75 -4.52
N ASN A 96 1.90 3.63 -3.68
CA ASN A 96 0.53 3.57 -3.21
C ASN A 96 -0.16 4.91 -3.50
N PHE A 97 -1.44 4.84 -3.86
CA PHE A 97 -2.33 5.99 -3.96
C PHE A 97 -3.65 5.62 -3.31
N LEU A 98 -4.05 6.37 -2.30
CA LEU A 98 -5.27 6.17 -1.55
C LEU A 98 -6.18 7.39 -1.74
N ARG A 99 -7.46 7.16 -2.04
CA ARG A 99 -8.55 8.10 -1.86
C ARG A 99 -9.36 7.66 -0.63
N LEU A 100 -9.64 8.61 0.23
CA LEU A 100 -10.50 8.44 1.39
C LEU A 100 -11.58 9.53 1.37
N ALA A 101 -12.84 9.16 1.44
CA ALA A 101 -13.95 10.08 1.63
C ALA A 101 -14.25 10.21 3.13
N GLN A 102 -14.35 11.43 3.62
CA GLN A 102 -14.73 11.71 5.02
C GLN A 102 -16.25 11.61 5.22
N ASP A 103 -17.01 11.82 4.16
CA ASP A 103 -18.47 11.65 4.12
C ASP A 103 -18.94 11.39 2.67
N GLU A 104 -20.22 11.05 2.49
CA GLU A 104 -20.82 10.68 1.21
C GLU A 104 -21.16 11.88 0.31
N ARG A 105 -20.95 13.11 0.77
CA ARG A 105 -21.29 14.31 -0.02
C ARG A 105 -20.39 14.42 -1.26
N ASN A 106 -21.00 14.65 -2.38
CA ASN A 106 -20.30 14.94 -3.62
C ASN A 106 -20.17 16.46 -3.82
N THR A 107 -19.45 17.12 -2.92
CA THR A 107 -19.18 18.56 -2.99
C THR A 107 -17.83 18.80 -3.67
N VAL A 108 -17.71 19.96 -4.31
CA VAL A 108 -16.50 20.40 -5.03
C VAL A 108 -15.82 21.58 -4.35
N GLY A 109 -14.62 21.91 -4.77
CA GLY A 109 -13.86 23.00 -4.21
C GLY A 109 -13.38 22.70 -2.78
N TRP A 110 -13.31 23.72 -1.95
CA TRP A 110 -12.82 23.62 -0.56
C TRP A 110 -13.70 22.76 0.36
N GLN A 111 -14.94 22.49 -0.03
CA GLN A 111 -15.90 21.68 0.76
C GLN A 111 -15.86 20.21 0.39
N THR A 112 -14.99 19.77 -0.51
CA THR A 112 -14.92 18.36 -0.86
C THR A 112 -14.50 17.51 0.34
N PRO A 113 -15.18 16.38 0.62
CA PRO A 113 -14.77 15.45 1.65
C PRO A 113 -13.64 14.51 1.23
N GLN A 114 -13.13 14.65 -0.01
CA GLN A 114 -12.15 13.73 -0.57
C GLN A 114 -10.74 14.09 -0.10
N LEU A 115 -10.09 13.13 0.55
CA LEU A 115 -8.67 13.18 0.90
C LEU A 115 -7.87 12.20 0.03
N TYR A 116 -6.68 12.62 -0.33
CA TYR A 116 -5.76 11.81 -1.11
C TYR A 116 -4.44 11.65 -0.37
N PHE A 117 -3.93 10.43 -0.41
CA PHE A 117 -2.64 10.09 0.13
C PHE A 117 -1.85 9.31 -0.91
N SER A 118 -0.58 9.62 -1.08
CA SER A 118 0.32 8.83 -1.92
C SER A 118 1.66 8.62 -1.23
N SER A 119 2.21 7.43 -1.37
CA SER A 119 3.53 7.08 -0.84
C SER A 119 4.35 6.32 -1.87
N ILE A 120 5.66 6.48 -1.76
CA ILE A 120 6.64 5.83 -2.62
C ILE A 120 7.81 5.32 -1.81
N VAL A 121 8.28 4.11 -2.15
CA VAL A 121 9.54 3.54 -1.67
C VAL A 121 10.33 3.02 -2.85
N ILE A 122 11.58 3.44 -2.99
CA ILE A 122 12.54 2.92 -3.97
C ILE A 122 13.65 2.21 -3.22
N ASN A 123 13.82 0.90 -3.45
CA ASN A 123 14.90 0.12 -2.90
C ASN A 123 15.92 -0.20 -3.99
N GLY A 124 17.19 -0.14 -3.62
CA GLY A 124 18.33 -0.48 -4.48
C GLY A 124 19.46 -1.07 -3.66
N LYS A 125 20.71 -0.78 -4.01
CA LYS A 125 21.91 -1.20 -3.27
C LYS A 125 22.14 -0.39 -1.99
N LYS A 126 21.67 0.85 -1.94
CA LYS A 126 21.79 1.75 -0.78
C LYS A 126 20.51 1.70 0.05
N ALA A 127 20.47 2.50 1.12
CA ALA A 127 19.27 2.69 1.93
C ALA A 127 18.05 3.06 1.07
N ALA A 128 16.88 2.61 1.46
CA ALA A 128 15.64 2.89 0.75
C ALA A 128 15.34 4.40 0.72
N LEU A 129 15.00 4.91 -0.46
CA LEU A 129 14.46 6.26 -0.65
C LEU A 129 12.95 6.18 -0.48
N ARG A 130 12.37 7.12 0.26
CA ARG A 130 10.94 7.12 0.57
C ARG A 130 10.41 8.53 0.72
N ASP A 131 9.16 8.73 0.33
CA ASP A 131 8.43 9.98 0.52
C ASP A 131 6.92 9.73 0.51
N GLN A 132 6.13 10.69 1.02
CA GLN A 132 4.68 10.66 1.04
C GLN A 132 4.09 12.04 0.82
N LYS A 133 2.87 12.08 0.29
CA LYS A 133 2.08 13.29 0.12
C LYS A 133 0.66 13.07 0.59
N ILE A 134 0.09 14.11 1.17
CA ILE A 134 -1.31 14.16 1.60
C ILE A 134 -1.89 15.45 1.08
N ALA A 135 -3.07 15.39 0.48
CA ALA A 135 -3.76 16.58 0.01
C ALA A 135 -5.28 16.38 0.00
N ARG A 136 -6.00 17.48 0.16
CA ARG A 136 -7.44 17.52 -0.09
C ARG A 136 -7.70 17.64 -1.58
N GLY A 137 -8.77 17.01 -2.06
CA GLY A 137 -9.26 17.16 -3.42
C GLY A 137 -9.96 18.52 -3.66
N GLY A 138 -10.59 18.65 -4.83
CA GLY A 138 -11.51 19.74 -5.15
C GLY A 138 -10.91 21.08 -5.54
N ILE A 139 -9.64 21.36 -5.20
CA ILE A 139 -8.94 22.61 -5.48
C ILE A 139 -7.77 22.43 -6.47
N GLY A 140 -7.70 21.29 -7.12
CA GLY A 140 -6.68 20.98 -8.12
C GLY A 140 -5.38 20.39 -7.57
N GLN A 141 -5.17 20.38 -6.25
CA GLN A 141 -3.95 19.85 -5.64
C GLN A 141 -3.86 18.34 -5.74
N ALA A 142 -4.98 17.63 -5.56
CA ALA A 142 -5.06 16.19 -5.73
C ALA A 142 -6.38 15.79 -6.36
N GLY A 143 -6.41 14.62 -7.00
CA GLY A 143 -7.63 14.10 -7.60
C GLY A 143 -7.41 12.87 -8.48
N ILE A 144 -8.54 12.40 -9.01
CA ILE A 144 -8.63 11.38 -10.05
C ILE A 144 -9.55 11.94 -11.14
N SER A 145 -9.15 11.82 -12.41
CA SER A 145 -9.98 12.13 -13.57
C SER A 145 -10.05 10.93 -14.50
N ASP A 146 -11.14 10.83 -15.27
CA ASP A 146 -11.50 9.63 -16.02
C ASP A 146 -11.12 9.71 -17.51
N GLN A 147 -11.14 10.92 -18.09
CA GLN A 147 -10.93 11.12 -19.52
C GLN A 147 -10.07 12.34 -19.81
N PRO A 148 -8.78 12.13 -20.08
CA PRO A 148 -8.02 10.89 -19.96
C PRO A 148 -7.80 10.51 -18.50
N PHE A 149 -7.60 9.21 -18.23
CA PHE A 149 -7.34 8.72 -16.88
C PHE A 149 -6.09 9.36 -16.27
N ARG A 150 -6.26 9.97 -15.11
CA ARG A 150 -5.18 10.61 -14.38
C ARG A 150 -5.44 10.52 -12.88
N MET A 151 -4.41 10.17 -12.12
CA MET A 151 -4.33 10.35 -10.67
C MET A 151 -3.19 11.32 -10.37
N TRP A 152 -3.40 12.27 -9.45
CA TRP A 152 -2.35 13.20 -9.10
C TRP A 152 -2.45 13.67 -7.65
N ILE A 153 -1.31 14.06 -7.12
CA ILE A 153 -1.15 14.78 -5.85
C ILE A 153 0.08 15.68 -5.98
N ASP A 154 -0.13 16.99 -5.99
CA ASP A 154 0.89 17.99 -6.34
C ASP A 154 1.57 17.68 -7.69
N ASN A 155 2.91 17.49 -7.64
CA ASN A 155 3.75 17.17 -8.79
C ASN A 155 3.88 15.65 -9.05
N TRP A 156 3.24 14.79 -8.25
CA TRP A 156 3.18 13.35 -8.51
C TRP A 156 1.96 13.02 -9.35
N ALA A 157 2.15 12.25 -10.40
CA ALA A 157 1.03 11.90 -11.27
C ALA A 157 1.21 10.55 -11.96
N TRP A 158 0.12 9.81 -12.01
CA TRP A 158 -0.10 8.76 -12.99
C TRP A 158 -0.96 9.31 -14.12
N ARG A 159 -0.53 9.19 -15.36
CA ARG A 159 -1.27 9.67 -16.54
C ARG A 159 -1.38 8.57 -17.58
N ALA A 160 -2.55 8.38 -18.15
CA ALA A 160 -2.80 7.49 -19.28
C ALA A 160 -3.45 8.26 -20.44
N LEU A 161 -3.42 7.69 -21.63
CA LEU A 161 -4.03 8.30 -22.82
C LEU A 161 -5.50 7.94 -22.97
N GLY A 162 -5.95 6.85 -22.36
CA GLY A 162 -7.32 6.33 -22.43
C GLY A 162 -8.10 6.47 -21.13
N MET A 163 -9.20 5.74 -21.05
CA MET A 163 -10.05 5.66 -19.85
C MET A 163 -9.46 4.77 -18.75
N GLY A 164 -8.57 3.86 -19.10
CA GLY A 164 -7.93 2.96 -18.14
C GLY A 164 -6.54 3.42 -17.71
N PRO A 165 -5.98 2.84 -16.64
CA PRO A 165 -4.68 3.23 -16.11
C PRO A 165 -3.50 2.85 -17.02
N LEU A 166 -3.69 1.94 -17.98
CA LEU A 166 -2.64 1.45 -18.89
C LEU A 166 -3.08 1.52 -20.36
N PRO A 167 -2.15 1.87 -21.28
CA PRO A 167 -0.78 2.27 -21.04
C PRO A 167 -0.73 3.60 -20.27
N GLY A 168 0.22 3.69 -19.33
CA GLY A 168 0.31 4.84 -18.43
C GLY A 168 1.75 5.26 -18.15
N ASN A 169 1.88 6.46 -17.62
CA ASN A 169 3.14 7.03 -17.17
C ASN A 169 3.01 7.45 -15.71
N LEU A 170 3.88 6.92 -14.84
CA LEU A 170 4.01 7.32 -13.45
C LEU A 170 5.21 8.26 -13.32
N HIS A 171 4.93 9.50 -12.98
CA HIS A 171 5.93 10.54 -12.72
C HIS A 171 5.85 11.01 -11.28
N LEU A 172 6.98 10.94 -10.56
CA LEU A 172 7.13 11.47 -9.20
C LEU A 172 8.45 12.23 -9.10
N SER A 173 8.41 13.35 -8.38
CA SER A 173 9.60 14.11 -8.02
C SER A 173 9.51 14.50 -6.54
N ALA A 174 10.46 14.01 -5.75
CA ALA A 174 10.70 14.36 -4.36
C ALA A 174 11.96 15.22 -4.25
N ASP A 175 12.29 15.70 -3.06
CA ASP A 175 13.45 16.59 -2.85
C ASP A 175 14.79 15.91 -3.19
N HIS A 176 14.87 14.60 -2.97
CA HIS A 176 16.12 13.86 -3.08
C HIS A 176 16.14 12.78 -4.16
N PHE A 177 15.03 12.53 -4.81
CA PHE A 177 14.92 11.54 -5.88
C PHE A 177 13.75 11.83 -6.81
N ALA A 178 13.78 11.24 -7.99
CA ALA A 178 12.66 11.29 -8.93
C ALA A 178 12.56 9.98 -9.72
N LEU A 179 11.40 9.73 -10.27
CA LEU A 179 11.19 8.65 -11.24
C LEU A 179 10.23 9.06 -12.36
N ASN A 180 10.42 8.42 -13.48
CA ASN A 180 9.50 8.49 -14.62
C ASN A 180 9.43 7.10 -15.25
N LEU A 181 8.30 6.41 -15.07
CA LEU A 181 8.09 5.03 -15.51
C LEU A 181 6.94 4.95 -16.49
N GLN A 182 7.21 4.41 -17.68
CA GLN A 182 6.20 4.04 -18.66
C GLN A 182 5.77 2.60 -18.42
N LEU A 183 4.46 2.37 -18.32
CA LEU A 183 3.86 1.10 -17.97
C LEU A 183 2.91 0.64 -19.08
N ARG A 184 3.04 -0.61 -19.51
CA ARG A 184 2.21 -1.21 -20.55
C ARG A 184 1.77 -2.61 -20.13
N ALA A 185 0.46 -2.88 -20.19
CA ALA A 185 -0.08 -4.20 -19.93
C ALA A 185 0.44 -5.23 -20.94
N LEU A 186 0.82 -6.41 -20.44
CA LEU A 186 1.24 -7.57 -21.23
C LEU A 186 0.24 -8.72 -21.17
N GLY A 187 -0.83 -8.58 -20.44
CA GLY A 187 -1.87 -9.56 -20.25
C GLY A 187 -3.21 -8.90 -19.90
N PRO A 188 -4.26 -9.70 -19.68
CA PRO A 188 -5.57 -9.20 -19.30
C PRO A 188 -5.57 -8.70 -17.85
N TYR A 189 -6.54 -7.86 -17.52
CA TYR A 189 -6.91 -7.60 -16.13
C TYR A 189 -7.56 -8.83 -15.51
N VAL A 190 -7.37 -8.99 -14.22
CA VAL A 190 -7.87 -10.10 -13.42
C VAL A 190 -8.80 -9.55 -12.35
N LEU A 191 -9.99 -10.08 -12.26
CA LEU A 191 -10.94 -9.76 -11.21
C LEU A 191 -10.72 -10.70 -10.01
N SER A 192 -10.58 -10.16 -8.82
CA SER A 192 -10.42 -10.94 -7.58
C SER A 192 -11.75 -11.57 -7.15
N GLY A 193 -11.70 -12.68 -6.42
CA GLY A 193 -12.88 -13.32 -5.87
C GLY A 193 -13.90 -13.72 -6.93
N ASP A 194 -15.17 -13.44 -6.65
CA ASP A 194 -16.25 -13.64 -7.60
C ASP A 194 -16.47 -12.37 -8.41
N GLN A 195 -16.00 -12.34 -9.66
CA GLN A 195 -16.11 -11.21 -10.58
C GLN A 195 -15.69 -9.85 -9.98
N GLY A 196 -14.66 -9.86 -9.14
CA GLY A 196 -14.16 -8.65 -8.47
C GLY A 196 -14.65 -8.48 -7.03
N TYR A 197 -15.69 -9.20 -6.61
CA TYR A 197 -16.13 -9.22 -5.22
C TYR A 197 -15.25 -10.14 -4.40
N GLN A 198 -14.49 -9.58 -3.47
CA GLN A 198 -13.56 -10.32 -2.62
C GLN A 198 -14.02 -10.27 -1.18
N VAL A 199 -14.34 -11.42 -0.61
CA VAL A 199 -14.61 -11.57 0.82
C VAL A 199 -13.32 -11.34 1.62
N ARG A 200 -13.41 -10.55 2.69
CA ARG A 200 -12.32 -10.28 3.64
C ARG A 200 -12.57 -10.92 5.00
N GLN A 201 -13.83 -11.10 5.34
CA GLN A 201 -14.30 -11.87 6.49
C GLN A 201 -15.77 -12.23 6.27
N ASP A 202 -16.07 -13.51 6.28
CA ASP A 202 -17.43 -14.01 6.01
C ASP A 202 -18.37 -13.84 7.20
N VAL A 203 -17.88 -14.07 8.42
CA VAL A 203 -18.67 -13.91 9.67
C VAL A 203 -19.10 -12.47 9.89
N LEU A 204 -18.23 -11.50 9.56
CA LEU A 204 -18.50 -10.06 9.71
C LEU A 204 -19.08 -9.44 8.44
N SER A 205 -19.29 -10.23 7.39
CA SER A 205 -19.79 -9.77 6.08
C SER A 205 -18.95 -8.65 5.47
N LEU A 206 -17.62 -8.67 5.71
CA LEU A 206 -16.69 -7.69 5.17
C LEU A 206 -16.20 -8.12 3.79
N ALA A 207 -16.27 -7.22 2.82
CA ALA A 207 -15.84 -7.46 1.46
C ALA A 207 -15.27 -6.19 0.82
N SER A 208 -14.58 -6.35 -0.29
CA SER A 208 -14.10 -5.27 -1.16
C SER A 208 -14.29 -5.65 -2.62
N TYR A 209 -14.31 -4.64 -3.50
CA TYR A 209 -14.10 -4.87 -4.92
C TYR A 209 -12.64 -4.74 -5.27
N GLN A 210 -12.15 -5.62 -6.16
CA GLN A 210 -10.75 -5.58 -6.55
C GLN A 210 -10.53 -6.09 -7.97
N TYR A 211 -9.66 -5.38 -8.71
CA TYR A 211 -9.02 -5.92 -9.90
C TYR A 211 -7.50 -5.82 -9.80
N LEU A 212 -6.83 -6.68 -10.55
CA LEU A 212 -5.38 -6.81 -10.64
C LEU A 212 -4.93 -6.68 -12.09
N GLN A 213 -3.72 -6.14 -12.30
CA GLN A 213 -2.96 -6.29 -13.53
C GLN A 213 -1.57 -6.82 -13.19
N PRO A 214 -1.39 -8.15 -13.22
CA PRO A 214 -0.16 -8.78 -12.75
C PRO A 214 0.99 -8.74 -13.77
N TYR A 215 0.70 -8.41 -15.04
CA TYR A 215 1.68 -8.48 -16.13
C TYR A 215 1.82 -7.12 -16.80
N ILE A 216 2.77 -6.34 -16.32
CA ILE A 216 3.08 -5.01 -16.83
C ILE A 216 4.55 -4.94 -17.20
N ALA A 217 4.85 -4.53 -18.44
CA ALA A 217 6.20 -4.10 -18.81
C ALA A 217 6.44 -2.68 -18.33
N VAL A 218 7.64 -2.44 -17.80
CA VAL A 218 8.06 -1.14 -17.30
C VAL A 218 9.36 -0.73 -17.98
N HIS A 219 9.43 0.52 -18.45
CA HIS A 219 10.64 1.18 -18.91
C HIS A 219 10.67 2.59 -18.36
N GLY A 220 11.85 3.13 -18.10
CA GLY A 220 11.91 4.50 -17.63
C GLY A 220 13.25 4.87 -17.02
N ALA A 221 13.19 5.81 -16.09
CA ALA A 221 14.39 6.34 -15.42
C ALA A 221 14.14 6.58 -13.93
N LEU A 222 15.19 6.34 -13.15
CA LEU A 222 15.31 6.69 -11.74
C LEU A 222 16.41 7.73 -11.54
N VAL A 223 16.14 8.79 -10.81
CA VAL A 223 17.15 9.71 -10.27
C VAL A 223 17.22 9.44 -8.77
N LEU A 224 18.35 8.92 -8.29
CA LEU A 224 18.49 8.46 -6.91
C LEU A 224 19.12 9.50 -5.97
N ALA A 225 19.61 10.60 -6.53
CA ALA A 225 20.06 11.80 -5.82
C ALA A 225 20.06 12.98 -6.80
N PRO A 226 19.90 14.25 -6.31
CA PRO A 226 19.81 15.42 -7.18
C PRO A 226 20.98 15.60 -8.16
N ASP A 227 22.20 15.26 -7.72
CA ASP A 227 23.42 15.44 -8.49
C ASP A 227 23.83 14.19 -9.29
N GLN A 228 22.99 13.16 -9.32
CA GLN A 228 23.30 11.93 -10.06
C GLN A 228 22.54 11.87 -11.39
N PRO A 229 23.17 11.32 -12.44
CA PRO A 229 22.49 11.12 -13.71
C PRO A 229 21.30 10.15 -13.54
N ALA A 230 20.30 10.33 -14.38
CA ALA A 230 19.17 9.43 -14.44
C ALA A 230 19.60 8.03 -14.88
N LEU A 231 19.27 7.02 -14.10
CA LEU A 231 19.50 5.61 -14.42
C LEU A 231 18.36 5.09 -15.28
N ARG A 232 18.67 4.63 -16.48
CA ARG A 232 17.68 3.91 -17.30
C ARG A 232 17.39 2.56 -16.66
N VAL A 233 16.11 2.25 -16.55
CA VAL A 233 15.65 1.00 -15.96
C VAL A 233 14.58 0.36 -16.82
N SER A 234 14.51 -0.97 -16.76
CA SER A 234 13.45 -1.76 -17.34
C SER A 234 13.08 -2.91 -16.42
N GLY A 235 11.88 -3.49 -16.62
CA GLY A 235 11.47 -4.61 -15.81
C GLY A 235 9.99 -4.91 -15.94
N ARG A 236 9.44 -5.46 -14.85
CA ARG A 236 8.03 -5.86 -14.75
C ARG A 236 7.38 -5.21 -13.54
N ALA A 237 6.06 -5.07 -13.61
CA ALA A 237 5.28 -4.58 -12.47
C ALA A 237 3.96 -5.33 -12.33
N TRP A 238 3.38 -5.16 -11.15
CA TRP A 238 2.09 -5.63 -10.72
C TRP A 238 1.28 -4.43 -10.18
N LEU A 239 0.05 -4.27 -10.63
CA LEU A 239 -0.86 -3.21 -10.20
C LEU A 239 -2.13 -3.82 -9.63
N SER A 240 -2.66 -3.24 -8.57
CA SER A 240 -4.01 -3.52 -8.07
C SER A 240 -4.77 -2.24 -7.79
N LYS A 241 -6.10 -2.32 -7.96
CA LYS A 241 -7.06 -1.38 -7.39
C LYS A 241 -8.03 -2.17 -6.52
N GLU A 242 -8.22 -1.71 -5.29
CA GLU A 242 -9.18 -2.23 -4.32
C GLU A 242 -10.03 -1.07 -3.81
N TRP A 243 -11.35 -1.25 -3.70
CA TRP A 243 -12.24 -0.22 -3.16
C TRP A 243 -13.41 -0.83 -2.41
N GLY A 244 -14.02 -0.02 -1.56
CA GLY A 244 -15.21 -0.39 -0.79
C GLY A 244 -15.43 0.54 0.38
N SER A 245 -16.41 0.20 1.18
CA SER A 245 -16.75 0.87 2.42
C SER A 245 -16.48 -0.07 3.59
N GLU A 246 -16.20 0.48 4.76
CA GLU A 246 -15.90 -0.28 5.97
C GLU A 246 -14.70 -1.26 5.83
N LEU A 247 -13.75 -0.92 4.93
CA LEU A 247 -12.58 -1.79 4.69
C LEU A 247 -11.66 -1.93 5.90
N VAL A 248 -11.77 -1.02 6.86
CA VAL A 248 -11.11 -1.08 8.17
C VAL A 248 -12.21 -1.06 9.23
N ALA A 249 -12.88 -2.18 9.40
CA ALA A 249 -13.82 -2.36 10.49
C ALA A 249 -13.11 -2.28 11.85
N ASN A 250 -13.82 -1.85 12.90
CA ASN A 250 -13.27 -1.70 14.25
C ASN A 250 -12.64 -3.00 14.78
N GLU A 251 -13.10 -4.16 14.31
CA GLU A 251 -12.59 -5.48 14.68
C GLU A 251 -11.39 -5.93 13.87
N GLN A 252 -11.09 -5.30 12.72
CA GLN A 252 -9.90 -5.67 11.92
C GLN A 252 -8.63 -5.13 12.56
N THR A 253 -7.80 -6.02 13.06
CA THR A 253 -6.53 -5.66 13.75
C THR A 253 -5.36 -5.50 12.79
N GLY A 254 -5.46 -6.02 11.57
CA GLY A 254 -4.42 -5.85 10.56
C GLY A 254 -4.56 -6.78 9.36
N THR A 255 -3.65 -6.62 8.42
CA THR A 255 -3.58 -7.42 7.19
C THR A 255 -2.14 -7.82 6.89
N ASP A 256 -1.92 -9.08 6.55
CA ASP A 256 -0.66 -9.60 6.05
C ASP A 256 -0.85 -9.97 4.57
N ARG A 257 -0.11 -9.32 3.68
CA ARG A 257 -0.27 -9.47 2.22
C ARG A 257 1.04 -9.90 1.58
N PHE A 258 0.94 -10.87 0.69
CA PHE A 258 2.07 -11.41 -0.07
C PHE A 258 1.75 -11.33 -1.57
N VAL A 259 2.70 -10.82 -2.35
CA VAL A 259 2.66 -10.79 -3.81
C VAL A 259 3.94 -11.44 -4.33
N ILE A 260 3.80 -12.64 -4.86
CA ILE A 260 4.91 -13.54 -5.14
C ILE A 260 4.85 -13.98 -6.61
N PRO A 261 5.82 -13.61 -7.46
CA PRO A 261 6.00 -14.28 -8.73
C PRO A 261 6.47 -15.72 -8.47
N LEU A 262 5.81 -16.70 -9.04
CA LEU A 262 6.25 -18.11 -8.97
C LEU A 262 7.26 -18.41 -10.08
N ASP A 263 7.01 -17.87 -11.25
CA ASP A 263 7.86 -17.88 -12.45
C ASP A 263 7.51 -16.70 -13.36
N ASP A 264 7.88 -16.74 -14.64
CA ASP A 264 7.61 -15.65 -15.57
C ASP A 264 6.13 -15.54 -15.98
N ASP A 265 5.37 -16.63 -15.83
CA ASP A 265 3.98 -16.73 -16.26
C ASP A 265 2.97 -16.86 -15.12
N ARG A 266 3.43 -17.11 -13.89
CA ARG A 266 2.55 -17.35 -12.74
C ARG A 266 2.87 -16.47 -11.55
N TRP A 267 1.80 -16.04 -10.88
CA TRP A 267 1.86 -15.29 -9.63
C TRP A 267 1.01 -15.95 -8.56
N LEU A 268 1.42 -15.79 -7.32
CA LEU A 268 0.64 -16.12 -6.13
C LEU A 268 0.41 -14.83 -5.34
N THR A 269 -0.85 -14.55 -5.02
CA THR A 269 -1.19 -13.57 -3.97
C THR A 269 -1.80 -14.31 -2.79
N VAL A 270 -1.42 -13.89 -1.58
CA VAL A 270 -2.03 -14.38 -0.33
C VAL A 270 -2.28 -13.18 0.56
N ASN A 271 -3.47 -13.12 1.13
CA ASN A 271 -3.86 -12.15 2.14
C ASN A 271 -4.35 -12.89 3.37
N ARG A 272 -3.94 -12.43 4.55
CA ARG A 272 -4.49 -12.81 5.84
C ARG A 272 -5.09 -11.57 6.47
N PHE A 273 -6.37 -11.59 6.72
CA PHE A 273 -7.09 -10.54 7.45
C PHE A 273 -7.24 -10.97 8.89
N ARG A 274 -6.68 -10.17 9.81
CA ARG A 274 -6.69 -10.46 11.26
C ARG A 274 -7.80 -9.66 11.93
N HIS A 275 -8.55 -10.33 12.81
CA HIS A 275 -9.69 -9.75 13.51
C HIS A 275 -9.62 -10.03 15.01
N SER A 276 -10.10 -9.13 15.86
CA SER A 276 -10.14 -9.32 17.30
C SER A 276 -11.31 -10.19 17.77
N GLY A 277 -12.43 -10.19 17.05
CA GLY A 277 -13.66 -10.88 17.41
C GLY A 277 -14.01 -12.10 16.56
N ALA A 278 -13.16 -12.45 15.57
CA ALA A 278 -13.37 -13.56 14.67
C ALA A 278 -12.04 -14.25 14.32
N PRO A 279 -12.05 -15.48 13.83
CA PRO A 279 -10.85 -16.13 13.30
C PRO A 279 -10.23 -15.34 12.16
N ASP A 280 -8.92 -15.50 11.96
CA ASP A 280 -8.25 -14.94 10.78
C ASP A 280 -8.87 -15.51 9.51
N TYR A 281 -9.01 -14.64 8.51
CA TYR A 281 -9.54 -15.03 7.21
C TYR A 281 -8.45 -14.97 6.14
N PHE A 282 -8.32 -16.03 5.37
CA PHE A 282 -7.31 -16.14 4.31
C PHE A 282 -7.98 -16.13 2.94
N TYR A 283 -7.38 -15.39 2.04
CA TYR A 283 -7.74 -15.35 0.64
C TYR A 283 -6.50 -15.26 -0.23
N GLY A 284 -6.49 -15.98 -1.33
CA GLY A 284 -5.40 -15.94 -2.28
C GLY A 284 -5.82 -16.21 -3.70
N MET A 285 -4.91 -16.03 -4.62
CA MET A 285 -5.09 -16.33 -6.04
C MET A 285 -3.81 -16.87 -6.65
N LEU A 286 -3.95 -17.91 -7.45
CA LEU A 286 -2.96 -18.28 -8.46
C LEU A 286 -3.37 -17.65 -9.79
N LEU A 287 -2.50 -16.78 -10.30
CA LEU A 287 -2.68 -16.00 -11.51
C LEU A 287 -1.80 -16.57 -12.61
N ASN A 288 -2.33 -16.61 -13.83
CA ASN A 288 -1.59 -17.04 -15.01
C ASN A 288 -1.67 -15.97 -16.10
N ARG A 289 -0.63 -15.84 -16.90
CA ARG A 289 -0.50 -14.82 -17.94
C ARG A 289 -1.59 -14.85 -19.00
N ASN A 290 -2.22 -16.01 -19.21
CA ASN A 290 -3.37 -16.15 -20.12
C ASN A 290 -4.72 -15.73 -19.51
N GLY A 291 -4.72 -15.15 -18.30
CA GLY A 291 -5.91 -14.73 -17.57
C GLY A 291 -6.66 -15.86 -16.84
N LYS A 292 -6.11 -17.06 -16.84
CA LYS A 292 -6.68 -18.20 -16.11
C LYS A 292 -6.31 -18.09 -14.63
N ASN A 293 -7.29 -17.79 -13.79
CA ASN A 293 -7.08 -17.56 -12.37
C ASN A 293 -7.72 -18.65 -11.54
N ILE A 294 -7.12 -18.94 -10.40
CA ILE A 294 -7.65 -19.90 -9.44
C ILE A 294 -7.73 -19.15 -8.11
N ALA A 295 -8.95 -18.99 -7.61
CA ALA A 295 -9.18 -18.49 -6.26
C ALA A 295 -8.76 -19.57 -5.25
N LEU A 296 -8.06 -19.17 -4.21
CA LEU A 296 -7.65 -20.01 -3.09
C LEU A 296 -8.51 -19.64 -1.89
N SER A 297 -9.20 -20.63 -1.35
CA SER A 297 -10.02 -20.48 -0.16
C SER A 297 -9.18 -20.46 1.12
N ASN A 298 -9.83 -20.14 2.23
CA ASN A 298 -9.24 -20.22 3.57
C ASN A 298 -8.60 -21.59 3.86
N GLU A 299 -9.18 -22.67 3.35
CA GLU A 299 -8.72 -24.05 3.56
C GLU A 299 -7.52 -24.44 2.68
N ASP A 300 -7.35 -23.79 1.53
CA ASP A 300 -6.24 -24.06 0.61
C ASP A 300 -4.90 -23.49 1.12
N ILE A 301 -4.95 -22.47 2.00
CA ILE A 301 -3.79 -21.65 2.38
C ILE A 301 -3.28 -22.04 3.76
N GLN A 302 -2.03 -22.41 3.85
CA GLN A 302 -1.31 -22.62 5.11
C GLN A 302 -0.25 -21.55 5.24
N LEU A 303 -0.45 -20.60 6.17
CA LEU A 303 0.45 -19.48 6.43
C LEU A 303 0.81 -19.43 7.91
N GLU A 304 2.09 -19.62 8.22
CA GLU A 304 2.63 -19.67 9.56
C GLU A 304 3.76 -18.67 9.74
N ALA A 305 3.69 -17.86 10.80
CA ALA A 305 4.78 -16.98 11.20
C ALA A 305 5.84 -17.79 11.97
N LEU A 306 7.03 -17.95 11.40
CA LEU A 306 8.12 -18.72 12.00
C LEU A 306 8.88 -17.95 13.06
N SER A 307 9.02 -16.64 12.90
CA SER A 307 9.71 -15.81 13.89
C SER A 307 9.31 -14.35 13.79
N THR A 308 9.28 -13.70 14.95
CA THR A 308 9.07 -12.25 15.08
C THR A 308 10.41 -11.54 15.24
N SER A 309 10.60 -10.46 14.49
CA SER A 309 11.80 -9.61 14.54
C SER A 309 11.51 -8.33 15.33
N LEU A 310 12.46 -7.91 16.14
CA LEU A 310 12.47 -6.57 16.75
C LEU A 310 13.14 -5.62 15.75
N LEU A 311 12.43 -4.60 15.28
CA LEU A 311 12.93 -3.58 14.36
C LEU A 311 13.72 -2.50 15.12
N SER A 312 14.46 -1.67 14.38
CA SER A 312 15.23 -0.53 14.94
C SER A 312 14.33 0.50 15.64
N ASN A 313 13.07 0.63 15.24
CA ASN A 313 12.07 1.51 15.86
C ASN A 313 11.32 0.89 17.06
N GLY A 314 11.73 -0.27 17.54
CA GLY A 314 11.12 -0.97 18.68
C GLY A 314 9.88 -1.81 18.35
N LYS A 315 9.36 -1.77 17.12
CA LYS A 315 8.23 -2.59 16.69
C LYS A 315 8.61 -4.07 16.58
N ARG A 316 7.65 -4.94 16.90
CA ARG A 316 7.79 -6.40 16.77
C ARG A 316 6.94 -6.87 15.60
N VAL A 317 7.58 -7.39 14.55
CA VAL A 317 6.90 -7.77 13.29
C VAL A 317 7.32 -9.19 12.90
N PRO A 318 6.38 -10.07 12.51
CA PRO A 318 6.70 -11.41 12.01
C PRO A 318 7.25 -11.32 10.60
N LEU A 319 8.56 -11.46 10.43
CA LEU A 319 9.21 -11.26 9.13
C LEU A 319 9.60 -12.55 8.43
N ARG A 320 9.58 -13.69 9.13
CA ARG A 320 9.84 -15.01 8.53
C ARG A 320 8.58 -15.85 8.58
N TRP A 321 8.23 -16.39 7.42
CA TRP A 321 7.00 -17.14 7.25
C TRP A 321 7.22 -18.43 6.50
N ARG A 322 6.36 -19.38 6.77
CA ARG A 322 6.12 -20.57 5.93
C ARG A 322 4.80 -20.36 5.22
N LEU A 323 4.80 -20.51 3.91
CA LEU A 323 3.62 -20.43 3.07
C LEU A 323 3.51 -21.73 2.26
N ALA A 324 2.39 -22.44 2.39
CA ALA A 324 2.13 -23.62 1.61
C ALA A 324 0.72 -23.60 1.01
N ILE A 325 0.64 -24.06 -0.24
CA ILE A 325 -0.61 -24.38 -0.95
C ILE A 325 -0.48 -25.83 -1.45
N PRO A 326 -0.78 -26.82 -0.60
CA PRO A 326 -0.49 -28.24 -0.88
C PRO A 326 -1.09 -28.75 -2.18
N LYS A 327 -2.32 -28.34 -2.48
CA LYS A 327 -3.05 -28.71 -3.71
C LYS A 327 -2.30 -28.34 -4.99
N TYR A 328 -1.44 -27.32 -4.94
CA TYR A 328 -0.66 -26.86 -6.08
C TYR A 328 0.86 -27.06 -5.90
N GLN A 329 1.25 -27.89 -4.91
CA GLN A 329 2.65 -28.26 -4.62
C GLN A 329 3.54 -27.03 -4.35
N ILE A 330 2.97 -25.96 -3.79
CA ILE A 330 3.69 -24.78 -3.36
C ILE A 330 4.01 -24.95 -1.87
N ASN A 331 5.30 -24.91 -1.52
CA ASN A 331 5.78 -24.90 -0.14
C ASN A 331 7.07 -24.08 -0.11
N VAL A 332 6.99 -22.90 0.46
CA VAL A 332 8.07 -21.92 0.46
C VAL A 332 8.27 -21.29 1.84
N SER A 333 9.52 -20.96 2.13
CA SER A 333 9.86 -20.02 3.19
C SER A 333 9.99 -18.62 2.63
N VAL A 334 9.55 -17.65 3.42
CA VAL A 334 9.57 -16.22 3.11
C VAL A 334 10.50 -15.53 4.09
N GLU A 335 11.47 -14.78 3.60
CA GLU A 335 12.41 -14.02 4.41
C GLU A 335 12.52 -12.57 3.88
N PRO A 336 12.64 -11.55 4.76
CA PRO A 336 12.81 -10.18 4.33
C PRO A 336 14.20 -9.99 3.71
N LEU A 337 14.29 -9.22 2.63
CA LEU A 337 15.57 -8.76 2.08
C LEU A 337 16.08 -7.53 2.85
N ASP A 338 15.17 -6.75 3.40
CA ASP A 338 15.47 -5.64 4.30
C ASP A 338 14.59 -5.78 5.55
N ARG A 339 15.22 -5.93 6.71
CA ARG A 339 14.51 -6.10 7.98
C ARG A 339 13.81 -4.83 8.41
N ASP A 340 14.46 -3.67 8.27
CA ASP A 340 13.97 -2.38 8.76
C ASP A 340 13.17 -1.61 7.68
N ALA A 341 12.33 -2.35 6.93
CA ALA A 341 11.43 -1.78 5.92
C ALA A 341 10.10 -1.27 6.52
N TRP A 342 10.13 -0.78 7.75
CA TRP A 342 8.99 -0.10 8.36
C TRP A 342 8.75 1.24 7.69
N GLN A 343 7.52 1.48 7.27
CA GLN A 343 7.06 2.72 6.68
C GLN A 343 6.32 3.51 7.76
N ALA A 344 6.98 4.55 8.29
CA ALA A 344 6.39 5.47 9.26
C ALA A 344 5.56 6.55 8.54
N PHE A 345 4.68 6.13 7.64
CA PHE A 345 3.74 6.97 6.92
C PHE A 345 2.50 7.27 7.77
N LEU A 346 1.57 8.07 7.26
CA LEU A 346 0.30 8.37 7.92
C LEU A 346 -0.42 7.09 8.39
N ILE A 347 -0.47 6.07 7.53
CA ILE A 347 -0.88 4.72 7.88
C ILE A 347 0.39 3.89 7.98
N PRO A 348 0.87 3.57 9.20
CA PRO A 348 2.15 2.89 9.35
C PRO A 348 2.02 1.38 9.10
N TYR A 349 2.99 0.82 8.38
CA TYR A 349 3.08 -0.61 8.10
C TYR A 349 4.53 -1.02 7.79
N TRP A 350 4.81 -2.30 7.88
CA TRP A 350 6.02 -2.87 7.30
C TRP A 350 5.75 -3.26 5.85
N GLU A 351 6.57 -2.82 4.90
CA GLU A 351 6.47 -3.22 3.50
C GLU A 351 7.85 -3.30 2.86
N GLY A 352 8.19 -4.49 2.37
CA GLY A 352 9.51 -4.71 1.80
C GLY A 352 9.57 -5.87 0.81
N ARG A 353 10.72 -5.95 0.14
CA ARG A 353 11.07 -7.10 -0.69
C ARG A 353 11.29 -8.32 0.18
N ILE A 354 10.86 -9.46 -0.33
CA ILE A 354 11.06 -10.76 0.30
C ILE A 354 11.76 -11.73 -0.63
N LYS A 355 12.59 -12.58 -0.06
CA LYS A 355 13.17 -13.75 -0.71
C LYS A 355 12.26 -14.94 -0.46
N ILE A 356 11.97 -15.65 -1.51
CA ILE A 356 11.17 -16.87 -1.51
C ILE A 356 12.11 -18.04 -1.76
N LEU A 357 12.07 -19.05 -0.91
CA LEU A 357 12.92 -20.24 -0.98
C LEU A 357 12.10 -21.52 -0.80
N GLY A 358 12.38 -22.54 -1.58
CA GLY A 358 11.72 -23.84 -1.49
C GLY A 358 11.26 -24.35 -2.83
N SER A 359 9.97 -24.66 -2.99
CA SER A 359 9.44 -25.12 -4.29
C SER A 359 9.62 -24.08 -5.40
N HIS A 360 9.74 -22.80 -5.06
CA HIS A 360 10.01 -21.68 -5.96
C HIS A 360 11.07 -20.78 -5.32
N ASN A 361 11.99 -20.24 -6.15
CA ASN A 361 13.06 -19.36 -5.69
C ASN A 361 12.98 -18.02 -6.43
N GLN A 362 12.34 -17.04 -5.80
CA GLN A 362 11.99 -15.76 -6.41
C GLN A 362 12.15 -14.60 -5.40
N THR A 363 11.91 -13.39 -5.89
CA THR A 363 11.79 -12.18 -5.04
C THR A 363 10.39 -11.63 -5.20
N GLY A 364 9.67 -11.49 -4.09
CA GLY A 364 8.33 -10.94 -4.01
C GLY A 364 8.25 -9.68 -3.15
N PHE A 365 7.04 -9.31 -2.80
CA PHE A 365 6.73 -8.26 -1.81
C PHE A 365 5.84 -8.80 -0.70
N MET A 366 6.07 -8.29 0.50
CA MET A 366 5.23 -8.53 1.67
C MET A 366 4.87 -7.20 2.30
N GLN A 367 3.61 -7.05 2.70
CA GLN A 367 3.11 -5.91 3.47
C GLN A 367 2.43 -6.45 4.74
N LEU A 368 2.79 -5.87 5.89
CA LEU A 368 2.26 -6.27 7.20
C LEU A 368 1.77 -5.02 7.93
N SER A 369 0.49 -4.97 8.27
CA SER A 369 -0.13 -3.84 8.99
C SER A 369 -0.69 -4.29 10.34
N GLY A 370 -0.83 -3.35 11.29
CA GLY A 370 -1.40 -3.63 12.61
C GLY A 370 -0.44 -4.33 13.59
N TYR A 371 0.87 -4.04 13.50
CA TYR A 371 1.89 -4.53 14.42
C TYR A 371 2.51 -3.41 15.26
#